data_d567a0ba04a7719f05719079186e26be
#
_entry.id   d567a0ba04a7719f05719079186e26be
#
_cell.length_a   1.000
_cell.length_b   1.000
_cell.length_c   1.000
_cell.angle_alpha   90.00
_cell.angle_beta   90.00
_cell.angle_gamma   90.00
#
_symmetry.space_group_name_H-M   'P 1'
#
loop_
_entity.id
_entity.type
_entity.pdbx_description
1 polymer ?
#
loop_
_entity_poly.entity_id
_entity_poly.type
_entity_poly.pdbx_seq_one_letter_code
_entity_poly.pdbx_strand_id
1 'polypeptide(L)'
;MNLTTKLLAATAMVSASAASAVELEVTHWWTSGGEAAAVTKFAEAWNATGNTWVDGAIAGSGGTARPIIISRIIGGDPMGATQMNHGRQAEELIEAGLLLDLSDVAEAGGWRDIVNPTALLDSCTLDGKIYCVPVNIHSWQWLWLSHAAFEKAGVAVPNDWNEFVASADALDAAGVTPLAMGKQGWQQSGAFGVMAVAIAGPDAWLAVNRDLDADVAAGPDYAKVFEAAVQARGFAAKSNVQDWN
;
A
#
# COMPACT_ATOMS: atom_id res chain seq x y z
N MET A 1 -23.83 -49.13 -66.84
CA MET A 1 -24.38 -47.99 -66.10
C MET A 1 -23.46 -47.78 -64.88
N ASN A 2 -22.55 -46.86 -65.00
CA ASN A 2 -21.58 -46.60 -63.95
C ASN A 2 -22.01 -45.36 -63.13
N LEU A 3 -22.34 -45.59 -61.87
CA LEU A 3 -22.59 -44.49 -60.92
C LEU A 3 -21.25 -44.09 -60.27
N THR A 4 -20.76 -42.95 -60.64
CA THR A 4 -19.62 -42.31 -59.99
C THR A 4 -20.08 -41.49 -58.78
N THR A 5 -19.83 -42.01 -57.61
CA THR A 5 -20.05 -41.30 -56.33
C THR A 5 -18.97 -40.23 -56.14
N LYS A 6 -19.35 -38.94 -56.22
CA LYS A 6 -18.46 -37.84 -55.86
C LYS A 6 -18.49 -37.63 -54.33
N LEU A 7 -17.42 -37.96 -53.66
CA LEU A 7 -17.17 -37.54 -52.25
C LEU A 7 -16.80 -36.06 -52.24
N LEU A 8 -17.66 -35.21 -51.68
CA LEU A 8 -17.29 -33.83 -51.28
C LEU A 8 -16.63 -33.91 -49.92
N ALA A 9 -15.32 -33.68 -49.88
CA ALA A 9 -14.61 -33.40 -48.61
C ALA A 9 -14.87 -31.96 -48.22
N ALA A 10 -15.71 -31.75 -47.20
CA ALA A 10 -15.85 -30.43 -46.57
C ALA A 10 -14.69 -30.18 -45.61
N THR A 11 -13.74 -29.36 -46.03
CA THR A 11 -12.64 -28.90 -45.17
C THR A 11 -13.21 -27.80 -44.25
N ALA A 12 -13.49 -28.15 -43.00
CA ALA A 12 -13.80 -27.17 -41.97
C ALA A 12 -12.54 -26.37 -41.63
N MET A 13 -12.44 -25.14 -42.13
CA MET A 13 -11.45 -24.19 -41.65
C MET A 13 -11.84 -23.76 -40.22
N VAL A 14 -11.15 -24.31 -39.24
CA VAL A 14 -11.15 -23.79 -37.87
C VAL A 14 -10.37 -22.48 -37.92
N SER A 15 -11.08 -21.36 -37.99
CA SER A 15 -10.49 -20.03 -37.78
C SER A 15 -10.09 -19.95 -36.32
N ALA A 16 -8.83 -20.26 -36.01
CA ALA A 16 -8.24 -19.90 -34.74
C ALA A 16 -8.20 -18.36 -34.70
N SER A 17 -9.10 -17.75 -33.96
CA SER A 17 -8.99 -16.34 -33.60
C SER A 17 -7.70 -16.21 -32.83
N ALA A 18 -6.65 -15.65 -33.45
CA ALA A 18 -5.46 -15.25 -32.73
C ALA A 18 -5.93 -14.20 -31.69
N ALA A 19 -5.91 -14.56 -30.42
CA ALA A 19 -6.10 -13.61 -29.37
C ALA A 19 -5.02 -12.53 -29.54
N SER A 20 -5.44 -11.30 -29.83
CA SER A 20 -4.52 -10.16 -29.91
C SER A 20 -3.89 -9.99 -28.54
N ALA A 21 -2.56 -9.82 -28.48
CA ALA A 21 -1.89 -9.49 -27.24
C ALA A 21 -2.48 -8.20 -26.65
N VAL A 22 -2.76 -8.23 -25.35
CA VAL A 22 -3.30 -7.08 -24.62
C VAL A 22 -2.13 -6.28 -24.05
N GLU A 23 -2.11 -4.99 -24.31
CA GLU A 23 -1.23 -4.06 -23.60
C GLU A 23 -1.93 -3.64 -22.30
N LEU A 24 -1.24 -3.79 -21.16
CA LEU A 24 -1.70 -3.38 -19.85
C LEU A 24 -0.75 -2.32 -19.28
N GLU A 25 -1.17 -1.06 -19.31
CA GLU A 25 -0.49 -0.01 -18.55
C GLU A 25 -0.78 -0.18 -17.06
N VAL A 26 0.28 -0.30 -16.26
CA VAL A 26 0.18 -0.40 -14.81
C VAL A 26 0.91 0.78 -14.18
N THR A 27 0.15 1.68 -13.55
CA THR A 27 0.71 2.87 -12.90
C THR A 27 0.95 2.59 -11.42
N HIS A 28 2.16 2.87 -10.96
CA HIS A 28 2.60 2.61 -9.59
C HIS A 28 3.71 3.57 -9.15
N TRP A 29 4.06 3.54 -7.85
CA TRP A 29 5.15 4.36 -7.29
C TRP A 29 6.30 3.53 -6.70
N TRP A 30 6.36 2.25 -6.99
CA TRP A 30 7.42 1.35 -6.56
C TRP A 30 8.59 1.41 -7.55
N THR A 31 9.42 2.44 -7.42
CA THR A 31 10.44 2.79 -8.43
C THR A 31 11.86 2.37 -8.06
N SER A 32 12.07 1.80 -6.85
CA SER A 32 13.43 1.43 -6.40
C SER A 32 13.44 0.20 -5.48
N GLY A 33 14.61 -0.39 -5.31
CA GLY A 33 14.86 -1.46 -4.34
C GLY A 33 13.98 -2.70 -4.52
N GLY A 34 13.54 -3.28 -3.42
CA GLY A 34 12.72 -4.50 -3.40
C GLY A 34 11.34 -4.30 -4.00
N GLU A 35 10.78 -3.11 -3.91
CA GLU A 35 9.48 -2.77 -4.49
C GLU A 35 9.52 -2.81 -6.02
N ALA A 36 10.53 -2.19 -6.65
CA ALA A 36 10.74 -2.26 -8.10
C ALA A 36 10.99 -3.70 -8.57
N ALA A 37 11.73 -4.49 -7.79
CA ALA A 37 11.95 -5.89 -8.08
C ALA A 37 10.64 -6.71 -8.04
N ALA A 38 9.72 -6.39 -7.14
CA ALA A 38 8.40 -7.04 -7.08
C ALA A 38 7.56 -6.69 -8.32
N VAL A 39 7.50 -5.42 -8.72
CA VAL A 39 6.80 -5.00 -9.95
C VAL A 39 7.37 -5.69 -11.18
N THR A 40 8.71 -5.82 -11.26
CA THR A 40 9.35 -6.57 -12.34
C THR A 40 8.82 -8.01 -12.42
N LYS A 41 8.59 -8.68 -11.29
CA LYS A 41 8.02 -10.05 -11.29
C LYS A 41 6.59 -10.10 -11.77
N PHE A 42 5.77 -9.09 -11.46
CA PHE A 42 4.42 -8.99 -12.01
C PHE A 42 4.45 -8.78 -13.53
N ALA A 43 5.34 -7.90 -14.01
CA ALA A 43 5.52 -7.66 -15.44
C ALA A 43 6.01 -8.92 -16.19
N GLU A 44 6.97 -9.64 -15.65
CA GLU A 44 7.44 -10.91 -16.20
C GLU A 44 6.29 -11.94 -16.30
N ALA A 45 5.49 -12.07 -15.23
CA ALA A 45 4.37 -13.02 -15.20
C ALA A 45 3.29 -12.64 -16.23
N TRP A 46 2.96 -11.35 -16.35
CA TRP A 46 2.00 -10.88 -17.37
C TRP A 46 2.51 -11.11 -18.78
N ASN A 47 3.76 -10.75 -19.06
CA ASN A 47 4.38 -10.94 -20.39
C ASN A 47 4.47 -12.43 -20.78
N ALA A 48 4.65 -13.32 -19.81
CA ALA A 48 4.69 -14.77 -20.04
C ALA A 48 3.33 -15.34 -20.54
N THR A 49 2.23 -14.62 -20.35
CA THR A 49 0.91 -14.98 -20.90
C THR A 49 0.73 -14.62 -22.38
N GLY A 50 1.75 -14.02 -23.01
CA GLY A 50 1.68 -13.52 -24.39
C GLY A 50 1.11 -12.10 -24.51
N ASN A 51 0.90 -11.42 -23.40
CA ASN A 51 0.49 -10.02 -23.32
C ASN A 51 1.69 -9.07 -23.11
N THR A 52 1.47 -7.77 -23.06
CA THR A 52 2.50 -6.75 -22.88
C THR A 52 2.22 -5.92 -21.64
N TRP A 53 3.18 -5.87 -20.70
CA TRP A 53 3.17 -4.92 -19.59
C TRP A 53 3.75 -3.59 -20.05
N VAL A 54 3.01 -2.51 -19.82
CA VAL A 54 3.47 -1.13 -20.01
C VAL A 54 3.69 -0.51 -18.64
N ASP A 55 4.95 -0.20 -18.32
CA ASP A 55 5.33 0.32 -17.00
C ASP A 55 4.99 1.80 -16.87
N GLY A 56 4.06 2.13 -15.97
CA GLY A 56 3.62 3.48 -15.66
C GLY A 56 4.20 4.02 -14.35
N ALA A 57 5.47 3.77 -14.07
CA ALA A 57 6.12 4.16 -12.82
C ALA A 57 6.16 5.69 -12.60
N ILE A 58 5.71 6.14 -11.41
CA ILE A 58 5.74 7.55 -10.97
C ILE A 58 6.56 7.67 -9.70
N ALA A 59 7.74 8.28 -9.78
CA ALA A 59 8.60 8.50 -8.63
C ALA A 59 8.00 9.52 -7.63
N GLY A 60 8.41 9.45 -6.36
CA GLY A 60 7.99 10.39 -5.33
C GLY A 60 6.91 9.86 -4.39
N SER A 61 6.76 8.55 -4.30
CA SER A 61 5.81 7.85 -3.43
C SER A 61 4.32 8.04 -3.79
N GLY A 62 3.44 7.38 -3.04
CA GLY A 62 1.99 7.52 -3.22
C GLY A 62 1.46 8.94 -3.00
N GLY A 63 2.18 9.80 -2.27
CA GLY A 63 1.82 11.21 -2.09
C GLY A 63 1.87 11.99 -3.40
N THR A 64 2.81 11.68 -4.27
CA THR A 64 2.95 12.28 -5.60
C THR A 64 2.11 11.53 -6.64
N ALA A 65 2.17 10.20 -6.65
CA ALA A 65 1.56 9.39 -7.69
C ALA A 65 0.03 9.40 -7.65
N ARG A 66 -0.60 9.27 -6.47
CA ARG A 66 -2.07 9.19 -6.36
C ARG A 66 -2.83 10.36 -6.97
N PRO A 67 -2.47 11.64 -6.70
CA PRO A 67 -3.17 12.75 -7.36
C PRO A 67 -3.11 12.67 -8.88
N ILE A 68 -2.00 12.23 -9.46
CA ILE A 68 -1.82 12.07 -10.91
C ILE A 68 -2.72 10.94 -11.41
N ILE A 69 -2.71 9.78 -10.73
CA ILE A 69 -3.55 8.62 -11.05
C ILE A 69 -5.04 9.01 -11.03
N ILE A 70 -5.50 9.63 -9.94
CA ILE A 70 -6.88 10.06 -9.78
C ILE A 70 -7.27 11.05 -10.86
N SER A 71 -6.40 12.03 -11.16
CA SER A 71 -6.63 13.02 -12.21
C SER A 71 -6.79 12.37 -13.59
N ARG A 72 -5.98 11.37 -13.94
CA ARG A 72 -6.11 10.61 -15.19
C ARG A 72 -7.43 9.85 -15.24
N ILE A 73 -7.79 9.14 -14.18
CA ILE A 73 -9.03 8.36 -14.12
C ILE A 73 -10.25 9.28 -14.32
N ILE A 74 -10.33 10.38 -13.57
CA ILE A 74 -11.45 11.33 -13.64
C ILE A 74 -11.44 12.07 -14.98
N GLY A 75 -10.27 12.34 -15.55
CA GLY A 75 -10.08 13.00 -16.84
C GLY A 75 -10.43 12.14 -18.06
N GLY A 76 -10.78 10.85 -17.86
CA GLY A 76 -11.14 9.95 -18.96
C GLY A 76 -9.95 9.35 -19.72
N ASP A 77 -8.76 9.39 -19.13
CA ASP A 77 -7.53 8.74 -19.62
C ASP A 77 -7.00 7.74 -18.57
N PRO A 78 -7.81 6.72 -18.18
CA PRO A 78 -7.39 5.77 -17.16
C PRO A 78 -6.31 4.82 -17.70
N MET A 79 -5.44 4.38 -16.81
CA MET A 79 -4.56 3.23 -17.01
C MET A 79 -5.36 1.92 -16.89
N GLY A 80 -4.80 0.80 -17.37
CA GLY A 80 -5.43 -0.52 -17.26
C GLY A 80 -5.44 -1.07 -15.83
N ALA A 81 -4.40 -0.77 -15.04
CA ALA A 81 -4.34 -1.07 -13.61
C ALA A 81 -3.50 -0.02 -12.88
N THR A 82 -3.73 0.14 -11.59
CA THR A 82 -2.96 1.10 -10.79
C THR A 82 -2.75 0.62 -9.36
N GLN A 83 -1.62 1.00 -8.79
CA GLN A 83 -1.39 0.89 -7.36
C GLN A 83 -2.24 1.92 -6.61
N MET A 84 -2.92 1.47 -5.57
CA MET A 84 -3.68 2.30 -4.63
C MET A 84 -3.51 1.73 -3.23
N ASN A 85 -3.71 2.56 -2.22
CA ASN A 85 -4.02 2.05 -0.90
C ASN A 85 -5.52 1.68 -0.90
N HIS A 86 -5.83 0.51 -0.35
CA HIS A 86 -7.19 0.01 -0.23
C HIS A 86 -8.04 0.85 0.75
N GLY A 87 -9.34 0.53 0.82
CA GLY A 87 -10.30 1.21 1.67
C GLY A 87 -10.69 2.58 1.15
N ARG A 88 -10.88 3.54 2.06
CA ARG A 88 -11.47 4.85 1.77
C ARG A 88 -10.81 5.64 0.64
N GLN A 89 -9.55 5.41 0.34
CA GLN A 89 -8.87 6.14 -0.73
C GLN A 89 -9.41 5.84 -2.14
N ALA A 90 -10.10 4.72 -2.31
CA ALA A 90 -10.70 4.31 -3.57
C ALA A 90 -12.23 4.47 -3.60
N GLU A 91 -12.89 4.72 -2.45
CA GLU A 91 -14.36 4.74 -2.33
C GLU A 91 -15.00 5.70 -3.33
N GLU A 92 -14.53 6.94 -3.41
CA GLU A 92 -15.10 7.93 -4.35
C GLU A 92 -15.00 7.49 -5.82
N LEU A 93 -13.93 6.80 -6.20
CA LEU A 93 -13.76 6.26 -7.56
C LEU A 93 -14.71 5.06 -7.80
N ILE A 94 -14.93 4.24 -6.78
CA ILE A 94 -15.85 3.11 -6.83
C ILE A 94 -17.29 3.61 -6.96
N GLU A 95 -17.70 4.56 -6.11
CA GLU A 95 -19.03 5.17 -6.12
C GLU A 95 -19.33 5.88 -7.45
N ALA A 96 -18.31 6.48 -8.06
CA ALA A 96 -18.40 7.07 -9.40
C ALA A 96 -18.43 6.03 -10.53
N GLY A 97 -18.30 4.72 -10.24
CA GLY A 97 -18.29 3.65 -11.23
C GLY A 97 -17.03 3.62 -12.10
N LEU A 98 -15.92 4.16 -11.60
CA LEU A 98 -14.65 4.29 -12.34
C LEU A 98 -13.68 3.13 -12.08
N LEU A 99 -13.99 2.21 -11.18
CA LEU A 99 -13.22 1.00 -10.92
C LEU A 99 -14.03 -0.24 -11.28
N LEU A 100 -13.33 -1.26 -11.78
CA LEU A 100 -13.93 -2.52 -12.20
C LEU A 100 -14.23 -3.40 -10.98
N ASP A 101 -15.43 -3.99 -10.95
CA ASP A 101 -15.81 -5.06 -10.04
C ASP A 101 -15.03 -6.33 -10.38
N LEU A 102 -14.25 -6.83 -9.43
CA LEU A 102 -13.40 -8.01 -9.56
C LEU A 102 -14.00 -9.25 -8.87
N SER A 103 -15.24 -9.19 -8.41
CA SER A 103 -15.85 -10.24 -7.58
C SER A 103 -15.82 -11.60 -8.27
N ASP A 104 -16.15 -11.68 -9.57
CA ASP A 104 -16.17 -12.93 -10.34
C ASP A 104 -14.74 -13.53 -10.43
N VAL A 105 -13.73 -12.68 -10.61
CA VAL A 105 -12.31 -13.10 -10.65
C VAL A 105 -11.86 -13.58 -9.29
N ALA A 106 -12.26 -12.89 -8.23
CA ALA A 106 -11.94 -13.24 -6.85
C ALA A 106 -12.58 -14.59 -6.45
N GLU A 107 -13.83 -14.83 -6.84
CA GLU A 107 -14.52 -16.10 -6.59
C GLU A 107 -13.85 -17.24 -7.37
N ALA A 108 -13.61 -17.06 -8.66
CA ALA A 108 -12.94 -18.07 -9.50
C ALA A 108 -11.52 -18.39 -9.01
N GLY A 109 -10.82 -17.40 -8.45
CA GLY A 109 -9.48 -17.54 -7.87
C GLY A 109 -9.46 -18.01 -6.43
N GLY A 110 -10.59 -18.19 -5.75
CA GLY A 110 -10.66 -18.60 -4.34
C GLY A 110 -9.96 -17.62 -3.38
N TRP A 111 -10.03 -16.31 -3.66
CA TRP A 111 -9.24 -15.32 -2.92
C TRP A 111 -9.52 -15.31 -1.42
N ARG A 112 -10.75 -15.63 -0.99
CA ARG A 112 -11.08 -15.69 0.43
C ARG A 112 -10.37 -16.81 1.18
N ASP A 113 -9.91 -17.84 0.47
CA ASP A 113 -9.22 -18.99 1.05
C ASP A 113 -7.70 -18.79 1.08
N ILE A 114 -7.16 -17.96 0.19
CA ILE A 114 -5.71 -17.76 0.03
C ILE A 114 -5.19 -16.45 0.62
N VAL A 115 -6.03 -15.41 0.72
CA VAL A 115 -5.63 -14.11 1.30
C VAL A 115 -5.67 -14.18 2.83
N ASN A 116 -4.52 -13.95 3.46
CA ASN A 116 -4.39 -14.00 4.91
C ASN A 116 -3.63 -12.75 5.43
N PRO A 117 -4.20 -11.96 6.35
CA PRO A 117 -5.55 -12.09 6.92
C PRO A 117 -6.66 -11.73 5.91
N THR A 118 -7.80 -12.38 6.03
CA THR A 118 -8.99 -12.14 5.17
C THR A 118 -9.48 -10.68 5.21
N ALA A 119 -9.21 -9.99 6.32
CA ALA A 119 -9.49 -8.55 6.48
C ALA A 119 -8.88 -7.65 5.38
N LEU A 120 -7.86 -8.11 4.67
CA LEU A 120 -7.32 -7.41 3.49
C LEU A 120 -8.33 -7.37 2.34
N LEU A 121 -9.11 -8.44 2.15
CA LEU A 121 -10.18 -8.45 1.16
C LEU A 121 -11.37 -7.61 1.61
N ASP A 122 -11.67 -7.59 2.91
CA ASP A 122 -12.75 -6.76 3.44
C ASP A 122 -12.47 -5.27 3.18
N SER A 123 -11.20 -4.85 3.28
CA SER A 123 -10.80 -3.48 2.95
C SER A 123 -10.78 -3.17 1.45
N CYS A 124 -10.82 -4.19 0.59
CA CYS A 124 -11.04 -4.08 -0.86
C CYS A 124 -12.52 -4.17 -1.27
N THR A 125 -13.42 -4.36 -0.30
CA THR A 125 -14.84 -4.65 -0.55
C THR A 125 -15.69 -3.43 -0.19
N LEU A 126 -16.53 -3.00 -1.15
CA LEU A 126 -17.56 -2.00 -0.95
C LEU A 126 -18.89 -2.57 -1.46
N ASP A 127 -19.96 -2.47 -0.67
CA ASP A 127 -21.29 -3.00 -0.98
C ASP A 127 -21.29 -4.48 -1.45
N GLY A 128 -20.43 -5.28 -0.84
CA GLY A 128 -20.28 -6.70 -1.12
C GLY A 128 -19.49 -7.06 -2.37
N LYS A 129 -18.95 -6.07 -3.08
CA LYS A 129 -18.16 -6.24 -4.30
C LYS A 129 -16.68 -5.95 -4.05
N ILE A 130 -15.80 -6.67 -4.73
CA ILE A 130 -14.35 -6.57 -4.58
C ILE A 130 -13.77 -5.70 -5.71
N TYR A 131 -13.02 -4.66 -5.36
CA TYR A 131 -12.47 -3.68 -6.31
C TYR A 131 -10.93 -3.60 -6.30
N CYS A 132 -10.25 -4.37 -5.48
CA CYS A 132 -8.79 -4.41 -5.51
C CYS A 132 -8.22 -5.80 -5.21
N VAL A 133 -6.97 -6.00 -5.62
CA VAL A 133 -6.17 -7.19 -5.34
C VAL A 133 -5.16 -6.83 -4.27
N PRO A 134 -5.22 -7.40 -3.05
CA PRO A 134 -4.18 -7.18 -2.05
C PRO A 134 -2.87 -7.81 -2.50
N VAL A 135 -1.80 -7.02 -2.61
CA VAL A 135 -0.50 -7.52 -3.08
C VAL A 135 0.57 -7.59 -2.00
N ASN A 136 0.41 -6.84 -0.91
CA ASN A 136 1.35 -6.83 0.22
C ASN A 136 0.73 -6.27 1.49
N ILE A 137 1.45 -6.46 2.61
CA ILE A 137 1.13 -5.88 3.91
C ILE A 137 2.33 -5.08 4.38
N HIS A 138 2.11 -3.81 4.73
CA HIS A 138 3.10 -3.01 5.44
C HIS A 138 2.85 -3.08 6.95
N SER A 139 3.91 -3.39 7.71
CA SER A 139 3.88 -3.43 9.15
C SER A 139 4.66 -2.22 9.69
N TRP A 140 3.98 -1.38 10.46
CA TRP A 140 4.52 -0.09 10.93
C TRP A 140 4.91 -0.09 12.41
N GLN A 141 4.64 -1.16 13.15
CA GLN A 141 4.83 -1.24 14.60
C GLN A 141 6.29 -1.43 15.04
N TRP A 142 7.26 -1.25 14.15
CA TRP A 142 8.67 -1.43 14.45
C TRP A 142 9.34 -0.09 14.76
N LEU A 143 9.98 -0.02 15.94
CA LEU A 143 10.99 0.97 16.27
C LEU A 143 12.36 0.29 16.20
N TRP A 144 13.20 0.74 15.29
CA TRP A 144 14.56 0.21 15.14
C TRP A 144 15.51 0.99 16.05
N LEU A 145 16.16 0.28 16.98
CA LEU A 145 17.08 0.89 17.94
C LEU A 145 18.53 0.56 17.59
N SER A 146 19.35 1.58 17.43
CA SER A 146 20.78 1.43 17.19
C SER A 146 21.53 1.25 18.51
N HIS A 147 21.90 0.01 18.85
CA HIS A 147 22.67 -0.28 20.06
C HIS A 147 23.96 0.58 20.16
N ALA A 148 24.66 0.75 19.03
CA ALA A 148 25.87 1.59 18.99
C ALA A 148 25.59 3.07 19.31
N ALA A 149 24.41 3.59 18.98
CA ALA A 149 24.02 4.96 19.33
C ALA A 149 23.80 5.13 20.83
N PHE A 150 23.09 4.17 21.45
CA PHE A 150 22.87 4.17 22.92
C PHE A 150 24.16 3.94 23.69
N GLU A 151 25.04 3.05 23.25
CA GLU A 151 26.35 2.84 23.83
C GLU A 151 27.21 4.12 23.78
N LYS A 152 27.23 4.79 22.60
CA LYS A 152 27.93 6.10 22.45
C LYS A 152 27.41 7.17 23.41
N ALA A 153 26.10 7.17 23.67
CA ALA A 153 25.47 8.10 24.60
C ALA A 153 25.63 7.70 26.08
N GLY A 154 26.14 6.51 26.36
CA GLY A 154 26.31 6.00 27.72
C GLY A 154 25.00 5.66 28.43
N VAL A 155 23.95 5.34 27.68
CA VAL A 155 22.62 4.96 28.19
C VAL A 155 22.19 3.59 27.71
N ALA A 156 21.30 2.96 28.48
CA ALA A 156 20.75 1.67 28.11
C ALA A 156 19.81 1.78 26.89
N VAL A 157 19.70 0.71 26.11
CA VAL A 157 18.70 0.60 25.05
C VAL A 157 17.32 0.52 25.70
N PRO A 158 16.37 1.41 25.32
CA PRO A 158 15.05 1.47 25.95
C PRO A 158 14.17 0.27 25.61
N ASN A 159 13.28 -0.11 26.53
CA ASN A 159 12.28 -1.15 26.33
C ASN A 159 10.88 -0.58 26.05
N ASP A 160 10.67 0.69 26.38
CA ASP A 160 9.39 1.37 26.16
C ASP A 160 9.60 2.86 25.76
N TRP A 161 8.48 3.54 25.47
CA TRP A 161 8.49 4.93 25.07
C TRP A 161 9.03 5.88 26.15
N ASN A 162 8.73 5.64 27.43
CA ASN A 162 9.16 6.52 28.51
C ASN A 162 10.68 6.41 28.71
N GLU A 163 11.24 5.21 28.65
CA GLU A 163 12.69 5.00 28.69
C GLU A 163 13.38 5.62 27.48
N PHE A 164 12.75 5.55 26.28
CA PHE A 164 13.26 6.24 25.10
C PHE A 164 13.27 7.77 25.30
N VAL A 165 12.18 8.35 25.77
CA VAL A 165 12.08 9.78 26.07
C VAL A 165 13.16 10.21 27.08
N ALA A 166 13.37 9.42 28.15
CA ALA A 166 14.40 9.69 29.17
C ALA A 166 15.84 9.64 28.61
N SER A 167 16.07 8.89 27.54
CA SER A 167 17.40 8.77 26.90
C SER A 167 17.69 9.88 25.88
N ALA A 168 16.68 10.63 25.44
CA ALA A 168 16.78 11.55 24.31
C ALA A 168 17.83 12.66 24.50
N ASP A 169 17.91 13.27 25.69
CA ASP A 169 18.86 14.32 25.98
C ASP A 169 20.30 13.80 25.95
N ALA A 170 20.54 12.59 26.43
CA ALA A 170 21.86 11.96 26.40
C ALA A 170 22.29 11.61 24.97
N LEU A 171 21.37 11.16 24.14
CA LEU A 171 21.61 10.93 22.71
C LEU A 171 21.99 12.24 22.00
N ASP A 172 21.23 13.32 22.23
CA ASP A 172 21.50 14.62 21.61
C ASP A 172 22.86 15.19 22.08
N ALA A 173 23.19 15.08 23.37
CA ALA A 173 24.47 15.49 23.92
C ALA A 173 25.65 14.69 23.34
N ALA A 174 25.45 13.43 22.99
CA ALA A 174 26.43 12.59 22.29
C ALA A 174 26.53 12.87 20.77
N GLY A 175 25.77 13.85 20.26
CA GLY A 175 25.71 14.18 18.82
C GLY A 175 25.01 13.12 18.01
N VAL A 176 24.03 12.44 18.61
CA VAL A 176 23.14 11.46 17.93
C VAL A 176 21.73 12.06 17.89
N THR A 177 21.14 12.18 16.70
CA THR A 177 19.74 12.56 16.58
C THR A 177 18.88 11.47 17.25
N PRO A 178 18.08 11.80 18.29
CA PRO A 178 17.38 10.78 19.06
C PRO A 178 16.39 9.97 18.22
N LEU A 179 15.69 10.62 17.27
CA LEU A 179 14.75 9.95 16.36
C LEU A 179 15.06 10.31 14.90
N ALA A 180 15.50 9.34 14.13
CA ALA A 180 15.62 9.46 12.69
C ALA A 180 14.25 9.20 12.04
N MET A 181 13.70 10.21 11.35
CA MET A 181 12.39 10.13 10.71
C MET A 181 12.42 10.85 9.37
N GLY A 182 11.83 10.28 8.35
CA GLY A 182 11.65 10.93 7.06
C GLY A 182 10.62 12.07 7.13
N LYS A 183 10.65 12.93 6.11
CA LYS A 183 9.88 14.18 6.09
C LYS A 183 8.57 14.08 5.34
N GLN A 184 8.33 12.99 4.60
CA GLN A 184 7.09 12.81 3.87
C GLN A 184 5.91 12.56 4.82
N GLY A 185 4.73 13.07 4.45
CA GLY A 185 3.53 12.99 5.29
C GLY A 185 3.14 11.56 5.67
N TRP A 186 3.33 10.59 4.78
CA TRP A 186 3.01 9.19 5.06
C TRP A 186 3.89 8.59 6.17
N GLN A 187 5.18 8.97 6.26
CA GLN A 187 6.09 8.51 7.31
C GLN A 187 5.66 9.05 8.68
N GLN A 188 5.26 10.32 8.71
CA GLN A 188 4.75 10.97 9.93
C GLN A 188 3.40 10.38 10.36
N SER A 189 2.48 10.16 9.42
CA SER A 189 1.19 9.50 9.68
C SER A 189 1.37 8.08 10.20
N GLY A 190 2.33 7.33 9.64
CA GLY A 190 2.65 5.98 10.12
C GLY A 190 3.14 5.99 11.56
N ALA A 191 4.06 6.88 11.90
CA ALA A 191 4.56 7.04 13.27
C ALA A 191 3.41 7.43 14.24
N PHE A 192 2.55 8.36 13.85
CA PHE A 192 1.37 8.73 14.64
C PHE A 192 0.42 7.53 14.85
N GLY A 193 0.14 6.75 13.80
CA GLY A 193 -0.68 5.56 13.91
C GLY A 193 -0.12 4.51 14.87
N VAL A 194 1.20 4.29 14.84
CA VAL A 194 1.88 3.40 15.81
C VAL A 194 1.71 3.89 17.23
N MET A 195 1.90 5.19 17.47
CA MET A 195 1.70 5.79 18.79
C MET A 195 0.25 5.69 19.25
N ALA A 196 -0.72 5.90 18.35
CA ALA A 196 -2.14 5.77 18.66
C ALA A 196 -2.49 4.34 19.12
N VAL A 197 -2.03 3.32 18.41
CA VAL A 197 -2.25 1.92 18.81
C VAL A 197 -1.54 1.58 20.10
N ALA A 198 -0.31 2.06 20.31
CA ALA A 198 0.49 1.74 21.50
C ALA A 198 -0.03 2.43 22.78
N ILE A 199 -0.55 3.65 22.66
CA ILE A 199 -0.94 4.51 23.80
C ILE A 199 -2.45 4.43 24.07
N ALA A 200 -3.28 4.60 23.03
CA ALA A 200 -4.74 4.59 23.16
C ALA A 200 -5.35 3.20 22.95
N GLY A 201 -4.60 2.27 22.36
CA GLY A 201 -5.05 0.91 22.10
C GLY A 201 -5.69 0.73 20.72
N PRO A 202 -5.79 -0.53 20.24
CA PRO A 202 -6.29 -0.83 18.91
C PRO A 202 -7.78 -0.47 18.76
N ASP A 203 -8.60 -0.62 19.79
CA ASP A 203 -10.03 -0.32 19.73
C ASP A 203 -10.28 1.18 19.54
N ALA A 204 -9.54 2.04 20.27
CA ALA A 204 -9.63 3.49 20.11
C ALA A 204 -9.09 3.90 18.72
N TRP A 205 -8.03 3.26 18.23
CA TRP A 205 -7.53 3.51 16.89
C TRP A 205 -8.56 3.15 15.81
N LEU A 206 -9.26 2.02 15.94
CA LEU A 206 -10.33 1.61 15.02
C LEU A 206 -11.52 2.57 15.09
N ALA A 207 -11.96 2.96 16.29
CA ALA A 207 -13.05 3.92 16.46
C ALA A 207 -12.77 5.24 15.71
N VAL A 208 -11.54 5.76 15.79
CA VAL A 208 -11.16 7.01 15.12
C VAL A 208 -10.96 6.81 13.61
N ASN A 209 -10.23 5.76 13.18
CA ASN A 209 -9.79 5.65 11.79
C ASN A 209 -10.77 4.88 10.90
N ARG A 210 -11.54 3.96 11.47
CA ARG A 210 -12.58 3.22 10.75
C ARG A 210 -13.96 3.86 10.92
N ASP A 211 -14.35 4.12 12.18
CA ASP A 211 -15.71 4.51 12.52
C ASP A 211 -15.90 6.04 12.57
N LEU A 212 -14.81 6.82 12.45
CA LEU A 212 -14.76 8.29 12.47
C LEU A 212 -15.35 8.91 13.75
N ASP A 213 -15.15 8.24 14.88
CA ASP A 213 -15.64 8.67 16.18
C ASP A 213 -14.86 9.91 16.67
N ALA A 214 -15.48 11.07 16.57
CA ALA A 214 -14.89 12.34 16.97
C ALA A 214 -14.75 12.47 18.49
N ASP A 215 -15.62 11.84 19.27
CA ASP A 215 -15.58 11.91 20.74
C ASP A 215 -14.38 11.12 21.27
N VAL A 216 -14.10 9.94 20.69
CA VAL A 216 -12.90 9.18 21.00
C VAL A 216 -11.64 9.95 20.58
N ALA A 217 -11.64 10.58 19.39
CA ALA A 217 -10.51 11.38 18.91
C ALA A 217 -10.23 12.60 19.80
N ALA A 218 -11.23 13.19 20.41
CA ALA A 218 -11.12 14.30 21.36
C ALA A 218 -10.88 13.85 22.81
N GLY A 219 -10.89 12.55 23.06
CA GLY A 219 -10.80 11.97 24.39
C GLY A 219 -9.39 12.02 25.02
N PRO A 220 -9.31 11.69 26.34
CA PRO A 220 -8.06 11.84 27.10
C PRO A 220 -6.96 10.89 26.62
N ASP A 221 -7.29 9.73 26.05
CA ASP A 221 -6.29 8.79 25.57
C ASP A 221 -5.63 9.27 24.27
N TYR A 222 -6.41 9.88 23.35
CA TYR A 222 -5.82 10.53 22.17
C TYR A 222 -5.05 11.81 22.53
N ALA A 223 -5.41 12.51 23.59
CA ALA A 223 -4.59 13.62 24.11
C ALA A 223 -3.15 13.17 24.43
N LYS A 224 -2.99 12.01 25.08
CA LYS A 224 -1.66 11.41 25.33
C LYS A 224 -0.92 11.04 24.04
N VAL A 225 -1.64 10.57 23.02
CA VAL A 225 -1.06 10.29 21.70
C VAL A 225 -0.50 11.56 21.07
N PHE A 226 -1.25 12.67 21.13
CA PHE A 226 -0.79 13.96 20.63
C PHE A 226 0.43 14.48 21.40
N GLU A 227 0.47 14.31 22.72
CA GLU A 227 1.65 14.67 23.55
C GLU A 227 2.89 13.87 23.11
N ALA A 228 2.77 12.56 22.94
CA ALA A 228 3.85 11.71 22.45
C ALA A 228 4.30 12.10 21.03
N ALA A 229 3.36 12.45 20.15
CA ALA A 229 3.66 12.90 18.79
C ALA A 229 4.42 14.24 18.78
N VAL A 230 4.10 15.17 19.69
CA VAL A 230 4.84 16.43 19.89
C VAL A 230 6.26 16.15 20.36
N GLN A 231 6.45 15.23 21.31
CA GLN A 231 7.78 14.82 21.78
C GLN A 231 8.59 14.19 20.63
N ALA A 232 7.99 13.23 19.90
CA ALA A 232 8.64 12.58 18.76
C ALA A 232 9.08 13.58 17.69
N ARG A 233 8.22 14.57 17.39
CA ARG A 233 8.56 15.67 16.47
C ARG A 233 9.76 16.47 16.96
N GLY A 234 9.85 16.75 18.25
CA GLY A 234 11.00 17.42 18.86
C GLY A 234 12.30 16.62 18.67
N PHE A 235 12.25 15.31 18.94
CA PHE A 235 13.40 14.41 18.79
C PHE A 235 13.84 14.26 17.33
N ALA A 236 12.91 14.32 16.39
CA ALA A 236 13.17 14.24 14.96
C ALA A 236 13.56 15.56 14.30
N ALA A 237 13.52 16.68 15.02
CA ALA A 237 13.72 18.02 14.44
C ALA A 237 15.08 18.20 13.74
N LYS A 238 16.12 17.47 14.19
CA LYS A 238 17.45 17.46 13.60
C LYS A 238 17.68 16.30 12.61
N SER A 239 16.66 15.50 12.34
CA SER A 239 16.79 14.37 11.42
C SER A 239 17.11 14.86 10.00
N ASN A 240 18.15 14.27 9.41
CA ASN A 240 18.58 14.50 8.03
C ASN A 240 18.32 13.27 7.14
N VAL A 241 17.43 12.37 7.57
CA VAL A 241 17.04 11.21 6.77
C VAL A 241 16.44 11.69 5.46
N GLN A 242 16.93 11.13 4.37
CA GLN A 242 16.39 11.39 3.04
C GLN A 242 14.96 10.80 2.96
N ASP A 243 14.12 11.45 2.19
CA ASP A 243 12.81 10.89 1.90
C ASP A 243 12.97 9.59 1.09
N TRP A 244 12.05 8.67 1.32
CA TRP A 244 11.99 7.42 0.59
C TRP A 244 11.52 7.69 -0.85
N ASN A 245 12.32 7.30 -1.85
CA ASN A 245 11.99 7.35 -3.27
C ASN A 245 12.21 6.00 -3.92
#